data_d20255b18e5802f06b340c41f85ad316
#
_entry.id   d20255b18e5802f06b340c41f85ad316
#
_cell.length_a   1.000
_cell.length_b   1.000
_cell.length_c   1.000
_cell.angle_alpha   90.00
_cell.angle_beta   90.00
_cell.angle_gamma   90.00
#
_symmetry.space_group_name_H-M   'P 1'
#
loop_
_entity.id
_entity.type
_entity.pdbx_description
1 polymer ?
#
loop_
_entity_poly.entity_id
_entity_poly.type
_entity_poly.pdbx_seq_one_letter_code
_entity_poly.pdbx_strand_id
1 'polypeptide(L)'
;MRKLSRREVIKLGAGVTTGAALGSAGMSFATSAAAAEMPFKPEPGARLRLLRWKRFVQGDEDLFEKNIAKFTKLTGVPVRVDHESWEDVRPKAAVAANIGSGPDIIIAWYDDPHQYPDKLIDMTDVAEDLGKRYGGWYPAARTYGTRNGRWISIPWGAAGNAMVYRGSWLKEAGFERFPEDTAGLLKLCRALKKNGHPPGFALGNAVGDGNVWTHWLLWSHGGKLVDENNQPAVVSPETEASLEFARQLYETFIPGTTSWLDANNNKAFLAGKIGLTANGISVYYAAKKGKLPIASDIQHANLPVGPVGRPMELHLLTQMMGMGYSKYPKAVKSLIHFLMSKEQYLPWQQASIGYITQPLKAYASNPVWTEDPKHTPYRDCVARMVSNGYAGALGYASAQVMADYVVVNMVAEAASGTLTPKEAMKRAEKRVARYYRI
;
A
#
# COMPACT_ATOMS: atom_id res chain seq x y z
N MET A 1 -16.29 -12.55 58.95
CA MET A 1 -16.28 -11.27 58.17
C MET A 1 -17.69 -10.95 57.71
N ARG A 2 -18.32 -9.94 58.31
CA ARG A 2 -19.73 -9.59 58.10
C ARG A 2 -19.84 -8.69 56.84
N LYS A 3 -20.56 -9.10 55.82
CA LYS A 3 -20.78 -8.29 54.60
C LYS A 3 -21.74 -7.15 54.93
N LEU A 4 -21.30 -5.91 54.77
CA LEU A 4 -22.10 -4.71 54.89
C LEU A 4 -23.05 -4.58 53.70
N SER A 5 -24.33 -4.25 53.96
CA SER A 5 -25.37 -4.09 52.96
C SER A 5 -25.35 -2.70 52.32
N ARG A 6 -25.84 -2.58 51.08
CA ARG A 6 -25.89 -1.33 50.28
C ARG A 6 -26.62 -0.14 50.99
N ARG A 7 -27.33 -0.38 52.07
CA ARG A 7 -28.05 0.68 52.86
C ARG A 7 -27.17 1.34 53.94
N GLU A 8 -26.03 0.74 54.32
CA GLU A 8 -25.15 1.30 55.37
C GLU A 8 -24.12 2.28 54.82
N VAL A 9 -23.89 2.29 53.48
CA VAL A 9 -22.96 3.22 52.82
C VAL A 9 -23.55 4.61 52.58
N ILE A 10 -24.86 4.79 52.65
CA ILE A 10 -25.56 6.07 52.35
C ILE A 10 -25.70 6.98 53.59
N LYS A 11 -25.37 6.53 54.79
CA LYS A 11 -25.56 7.30 56.03
C LYS A 11 -24.34 8.03 56.59
N LEU A 12 -23.23 8.08 55.85
CA LEU A 12 -21.98 8.73 56.30
C LEU A 12 -21.58 9.95 55.46
N GLY A 13 -22.55 10.73 55.01
CA GLY A 13 -22.28 11.92 54.18
C GLY A 13 -23.20 13.08 54.38
N ALA A 14 -23.55 13.41 55.64
CA ALA A 14 -24.31 14.64 55.89
C ALA A 14 -23.83 15.31 57.18
N GLY A 15 -23.25 16.47 57.05
CA GLY A 15 -23.02 17.44 58.13
C GLY A 15 -21.63 18.03 58.17
N VAL A 16 -21.41 19.20 57.62
CA VAL A 16 -21.20 20.47 58.33
C VAL A 16 -21.06 21.61 57.30
N THR A 17 -22.00 22.52 57.35
CA THR A 17 -21.94 23.85 56.72
C THR A 17 -21.28 24.82 57.69
N THR A 18 -20.25 25.56 57.23
CA THR A 18 -20.02 26.94 57.62
C THR A 18 -19.19 27.66 56.58
N GLY A 19 -19.64 28.81 56.16
CA GLY A 19 -19.15 29.56 55.01
C GLY A 19 -17.83 30.31 55.22
N ALA A 20 -17.19 30.56 54.09
CA ALA A 20 -16.37 31.72 53.85
C ALA A 20 -16.39 32.00 52.32
N ALA A 21 -17.00 33.11 51.97
CA ALA A 21 -16.95 33.65 50.60
C ALA A 21 -15.55 34.17 50.32
N LEU A 22 -14.87 33.58 49.38
CA LEU A 22 -13.72 34.16 48.71
C LEU A 22 -13.69 33.70 47.25
N GLY A 23 -13.77 34.65 46.37
CA GLY A 23 -13.40 34.74 44.98
C GLY A 23 -13.39 33.46 44.14
N SER A 24 -14.48 33.15 43.44
CA SER A 24 -14.49 32.20 42.31
C SER A 24 -13.72 32.82 41.13
N ALA A 25 -12.39 32.74 41.17
CA ALA A 25 -11.63 32.68 39.92
C ALA A 25 -11.93 31.35 39.30
N GLY A 26 -12.90 31.32 38.41
CA GLY A 26 -13.18 30.18 37.56
C GLY A 26 -11.95 29.85 36.75
N MET A 27 -11.14 28.88 37.22
CA MET A 27 -10.27 28.13 36.33
C MET A 27 -11.18 27.26 35.44
N SER A 28 -11.75 27.90 34.43
CA SER A 28 -12.12 27.18 33.22
C SER A 28 -10.85 26.49 32.74
N PHE A 29 -10.73 25.20 33.05
CA PHE A 29 -9.88 24.34 32.25
C PHE A 29 -10.43 24.45 30.82
N ALA A 30 -9.93 25.46 30.11
CA ALA A 30 -10.03 25.52 28.68
C ALA A 30 -9.44 24.21 28.17
N THR A 31 -10.26 23.25 27.87
CA THR A 31 -10.01 22.19 26.91
C THR A 31 -9.90 22.87 25.54
N SER A 32 -8.93 23.73 25.43
CA SER A 32 -8.40 24.23 24.16
C SER A 32 -7.47 23.15 23.61
N ALA A 33 -7.94 21.95 23.43
CA ALA A 33 -7.52 21.21 22.27
C ALA A 33 -8.20 21.99 21.13
N ALA A 34 -7.44 22.87 20.49
CA ALA A 34 -7.79 23.43 19.21
C ALA A 34 -8.19 22.25 18.34
N ALA A 35 -9.49 22.04 18.15
CA ALA A 35 -9.99 21.27 17.04
C ALA A 35 -9.39 22.02 15.85
N ALA A 36 -8.32 21.47 15.27
CA ALA A 36 -7.70 22.02 14.09
C ALA A 36 -8.86 22.26 13.14
N GLU A 37 -9.11 23.50 12.77
CA GLU A 37 -10.27 23.92 12.02
C GLU A 37 -10.30 23.07 10.76
N MET A 38 -11.28 22.12 10.69
CA MET A 38 -11.35 21.22 9.55
C MET A 38 -11.73 22.07 8.34
N PRO A 39 -10.86 22.18 7.32
CA PRO A 39 -11.06 23.15 6.23
C PRO A 39 -12.29 22.81 5.38
N PHE A 40 -12.77 21.57 5.48
CA PHE A 40 -13.94 21.08 4.77
C PHE A 40 -15.04 20.72 5.77
N LYS A 41 -16.11 21.53 5.83
CA LYS A 41 -17.27 21.27 6.72
C LYS A 41 -18.23 20.31 6.01
N PRO A 42 -18.57 19.15 6.64
CA PRO A 42 -19.55 18.22 6.08
C PRO A 42 -20.94 18.86 5.88
N GLU A 43 -21.73 18.31 4.99
CA GLU A 43 -23.13 18.66 4.83
C GLU A 43 -23.93 18.26 6.08
N PRO A 44 -24.97 19.02 6.46
CA PRO A 44 -25.89 18.62 7.53
C PRO A 44 -26.54 17.27 7.22
N GLY A 45 -26.57 16.37 8.21
CA GLY A 45 -27.16 15.03 8.05
C GLY A 45 -26.34 14.07 7.20
N ALA A 46 -25.09 14.42 6.89
CA ALA A 46 -24.19 13.54 6.13
C ALA A 46 -23.98 12.20 6.84
N ARG A 47 -23.88 11.16 6.04
CA ARG A 47 -23.48 9.80 6.44
C ARG A 47 -22.70 9.17 5.32
N LEU A 48 -21.62 8.47 5.64
CA LEU A 48 -20.69 7.93 4.63
C LEU A 48 -20.58 6.42 4.72
N ARG A 49 -20.33 5.82 3.56
CA ARG A 49 -19.82 4.44 3.44
C ARG A 49 -18.44 4.48 2.79
N LEU A 50 -17.51 3.73 3.39
CA LEU A 50 -16.15 3.62 2.90
C LEU A 50 -15.82 2.15 2.66
N LEU A 51 -15.30 1.81 1.49
CA LEU A 51 -14.80 0.50 1.13
C LEU A 51 -13.28 0.50 1.18
N ARG A 52 -12.70 -0.46 1.91
CA ARG A 52 -11.27 -0.73 1.93
C ARG A 52 -10.99 -2.23 2.01
N TRP A 53 -9.71 -2.59 1.98
CA TRP A 53 -9.25 -3.97 2.14
C TRP A 53 -9.40 -4.48 3.58
N LYS A 54 -9.52 -5.79 3.73
CA LYS A 54 -9.31 -6.51 5.00
C LYS A 54 -7.86 -6.44 5.41
N ARG A 55 -7.61 -6.47 6.71
CA ARG A 55 -6.27 -6.34 7.28
C ARG A 55 -5.28 -7.38 6.78
N PHE A 56 -4.13 -6.92 6.35
CA PHE A 56 -2.87 -7.65 6.31
C PHE A 56 -2.05 -7.40 7.58
N VAL A 57 -2.14 -6.18 8.11
CA VAL A 57 -1.48 -5.69 9.30
C VAL A 57 -2.54 -5.20 10.26
N GLN A 58 -2.65 -5.85 11.44
CA GLN A 58 -3.71 -5.53 12.41
C GLN A 58 -3.66 -4.07 12.87
N GLY A 59 -2.45 -3.52 13.11
CA GLY A 59 -2.30 -2.13 13.53
C GLY A 59 -2.81 -1.11 12.52
N ASP A 60 -2.78 -1.43 11.21
CA ASP A 60 -3.40 -0.63 10.16
C ASP A 60 -4.93 -0.52 10.37
N GLU A 61 -5.62 -1.67 10.49
CA GLU A 61 -7.08 -1.69 10.63
C GLU A 61 -7.53 -1.07 11.96
N ASP A 62 -6.89 -1.48 13.07
CA ASP A 62 -7.28 -1.04 14.42
C ASP A 62 -7.20 0.49 14.58
N LEU A 63 -6.15 1.12 14.04
CA LEU A 63 -6.00 2.58 14.18
C LEU A 63 -6.80 3.34 13.13
N PHE A 64 -7.00 2.75 11.95
CA PHE A 64 -7.94 3.29 10.97
C PHE A 64 -9.35 3.40 11.56
N GLU A 65 -9.87 2.34 12.19
CA GLU A 65 -11.20 2.33 12.83
C GLU A 65 -11.27 3.35 13.98
N LYS A 66 -10.22 3.50 14.77
CA LYS A 66 -10.15 4.54 15.81
C LYS A 66 -10.20 5.95 15.21
N ASN A 67 -9.54 6.19 14.09
CA ASN A 67 -9.59 7.46 13.38
C ASN A 67 -10.99 7.72 12.81
N ILE A 68 -11.68 6.72 12.28
CA ILE A 68 -13.07 6.82 11.84
C ILE A 68 -13.99 7.20 13.02
N ALA A 69 -13.86 6.52 14.16
CA ALA A 69 -14.65 6.84 15.37
C ALA A 69 -14.37 8.26 15.88
N LYS A 70 -13.08 8.71 15.81
CA LYS A 70 -12.69 10.08 16.16
C LYS A 70 -13.32 11.10 15.22
N PHE A 71 -13.30 10.85 13.91
CA PHE A 71 -13.97 11.70 12.91
C PHE A 71 -15.47 11.82 13.19
N THR A 72 -16.15 10.69 13.40
CA THR A 72 -17.59 10.67 13.74
C THR A 72 -17.87 11.49 15.00
N LYS A 73 -17.05 11.34 16.04
CA LYS A 73 -17.21 12.12 17.29
C LYS A 73 -17.02 13.63 17.08
N LEU A 74 -16.08 14.04 16.23
CA LEU A 74 -15.78 15.44 15.97
C LEU A 74 -16.82 16.13 15.07
N THR A 75 -17.38 15.40 14.12
CA THR A 75 -18.24 15.98 13.06
C THR A 75 -19.71 15.64 13.18
N GLY A 76 -20.06 14.62 13.95
CA GLY A 76 -21.40 14.03 13.96
C GLY A 76 -21.72 13.19 12.72
N VAL A 77 -20.78 12.99 11.78
CA VAL A 77 -20.99 12.18 10.56
C VAL A 77 -20.67 10.73 10.82
N PRO A 78 -21.68 9.83 10.84
CA PRO A 78 -21.42 8.40 10.93
C PRO A 78 -20.77 7.87 9.65
N VAL A 79 -19.76 7.03 9.81
CA VAL A 79 -19.04 6.38 8.70
C VAL A 79 -19.08 4.87 8.88
N ARG A 80 -19.69 4.18 7.92
CA ARG A 80 -19.64 2.72 7.84
C ARG A 80 -18.44 2.30 7.00
N VAL A 81 -17.57 1.44 7.54
CA VAL A 81 -16.44 0.86 6.82
C VAL A 81 -16.77 -0.57 6.40
N ASP A 82 -16.70 -0.84 5.11
CA ASP A 82 -16.84 -2.17 4.54
C ASP A 82 -15.43 -2.69 4.19
N HIS A 83 -15.09 -3.90 4.67
CA HIS A 83 -13.79 -4.54 4.44
C HIS A 83 -13.92 -5.69 3.46
N GLU A 84 -13.07 -5.70 2.42
CA GLU A 84 -13.07 -6.71 1.38
C GLU A 84 -11.70 -7.38 1.20
N SER A 85 -11.64 -8.52 0.50
CA SER A 85 -10.37 -9.09 0.11
C SER A 85 -9.62 -8.14 -0.84
N TRP A 86 -8.31 -8.28 -0.93
CA TRP A 86 -7.50 -7.45 -1.84
C TRP A 86 -7.95 -7.59 -3.29
N GLU A 87 -8.32 -8.78 -3.68
CA GLU A 87 -8.75 -9.13 -5.03
C GLU A 87 -10.13 -8.53 -5.37
N ASP A 88 -11.01 -8.36 -4.37
CA ASP A 88 -12.40 -7.94 -4.56
C ASP A 88 -12.59 -6.42 -4.59
N VAL A 89 -11.64 -5.62 -4.08
CA VAL A 89 -11.77 -4.15 -4.02
C VAL A 89 -11.94 -3.57 -5.42
N ARG A 90 -11.08 -3.92 -6.37
CA ARG A 90 -11.12 -3.39 -7.75
C ARG A 90 -12.41 -3.76 -8.49
N PRO A 91 -12.86 -5.03 -8.53
CA PRO A 91 -14.14 -5.37 -9.14
C PRO A 91 -15.33 -4.62 -8.54
N LYS A 92 -15.36 -4.47 -7.21
CA LYS A 92 -16.43 -3.72 -6.53
C LYS A 92 -16.39 -2.23 -6.84
N ALA A 93 -15.19 -1.63 -6.94
CA ALA A 93 -15.03 -0.24 -7.38
C ALA A 93 -15.57 -0.03 -8.80
N ALA A 94 -15.23 -0.93 -9.73
CA ALA A 94 -15.70 -0.88 -11.10
C ALA A 94 -17.22 -0.99 -11.18
N VAL A 95 -17.83 -1.92 -10.44
CA VAL A 95 -19.30 -2.06 -10.35
C VAL A 95 -19.92 -0.78 -9.82
N ALA A 96 -19.46 -0.26 -8.69
CA ALA A 96 -20.00 0.96 -8.07
C ALA A 96 -19.90 2.16 -9.01
N ALA A 97 -18.77 2.35 -9.70
CA ALA A 97 -18.58 3.40 -10.68
C ALA A 97 -19.53 3.27 -11.88
N ASN A 98 -19.79 2.04 -12.34
CA ASN A 98 -20.66 1.80 -13.51
C ASN A 98 -22.14 2.00 -13.19
N ILE A 99 -22.62 1.50 -12.05
CA ILE A 99 -24.04 1.64 -11.67
C ILE A 99 -24.36 3.00 -11.04
N GLY A 100 -23.34 3.81 -10.70
CA GLY A 100 -23.51 5.12 -10.05
C GLY A 100 -24.08 5.03 -8.64
N SER A 101 -23.72 3.97 -7.87
CA SER A 101 -24.24 3.73 -6.53
C SER A 101 -23.30 2.80 -5.75
N GLY A 102 -23.18 3.00 -4.42
CA GLY A 102 -22.33 2.17 -3.57
C GLY A 102 -21.66 2.96 -2.45
N PRO A 103 -20.41 2.62 -2.07
CA PRO A 103 -19.63 3.38 -1.09
C PRO A 103 -19.30 4.79 -1.58
N ASP A 104 -19.34 5.79 -0.70
CA ASP A 104 -18.98 7.18 -1.02
C ASP A 104 -17.49 7.36 -1.24
N ILE A 105 -16.70 6.55 -0.54
CA ILE A 105 -15.23 6.51 -0.67
C ILE A 105 -14.80 5.07 -0.91
N ILE A 106 -13.89 4.88 -1.85
CA ILE A 106 -13.25 3.59 -2.11
C ILE A 106 -11.75 3.78 -2.09
N ILE A 107 -11.04 2.98 -1.27
CA ILE A 107 -9.58 2.95 -1.28
C ILE A 107 -9.15 1.82 -2.21
N ALA A 108 -8.72 2.17 -3.41
CA ALA A 108 -8.38 1.27 -4.50
C ALA A 108 -6.86 1.27 -4.81
N TRP A 109 -6.45 0.67 -5.89
CA TRP A 109 -5.09 0.31 -6.22
C TRP A 109 -4.53 1.09 -7.39
N TYR A 110 -3.24 1.39 -7.38
CA TYR A 110 -2.50 1.94 -8.50
C TYR A 110 -3.24 3.08 -9.23
N ASP A 111 -3.46 2.91 -10.53
CA ASP A 111 -4.17 3.82 -11.42
C ASP A 111 -5.65 3.48 -11.63
N ASP A 112 -6.29 2.71 -10.74
CA ASP A 112 -7.73 2.46 -10.80
C ASP A 112 -8.57 3.74 -10.96
N PRO A 113 -8.24 4.90 -10.32
CA PRO A 113 -8.98 6.14 -10.57
C PRO A 113 -9.00 6.56 -12.04
N HIS A 114 -7.97 6.21 -12.82
CA HIS A 114 -7.87 6.53 -14.23
C HIS A 114 -8.80 5.70 -15.13
N GLN A 115 -9.45 4.66 -14.60
CA GLN A 115 -10.45 3.89 -15.34
C GLN A 115 -11.77 4.65 -15.50
N TYR A 116 -12.11 5.55 -14.56
CA TYR A 116 -13.39 6.27 -14.54
C TYR A 116 -13.25 7.69 -13.95
N PRO A 117 -12.34 8.52 -14.47
CA PRO A 117 -11.98 9.80 -13.85
C PRO A 117 -13.14 10.79 -13.78
N ASP A 118 -14.07 10.73 -14.73
CA ASP A 118 -15.24 11.63 -14.78
C ASP A 118 -16.35 11.25 -13.80
N LYS A 119 -16.22 10.09 -13.15
CA LYS A 119 -17.14 9.60 -12.12
C LYS A 119 -16.61 9.86 -10.69
N LEU A 120 -15.52 10.62 -10.57
CA LEU A 120 -14.88 10.92 -9.29
C LEU A 120 -15.04 12.39 -8.90
N ILE A 121 -15.14 12.63 -7.59
CA ILE A 121 -15.17 13.99 -7.02
C ILE A 121 -13.83 14.67 -7.32
N ASP A 122 -13.87 15.95 -7.69
CA ASP A 122 -12.65 16.77 -7.77
C ASP A 122 -12.06 16.98 -6.38
N MET A 123 -10.82 16.50 -6.20
CA MET A 123 -10.09 16.54 -4.93
C MET A 123 -8.97 17.58 -4.94
N THR A 124 -8.94 18.48 -5.92
CA THR A 124 -7.84 19.45 -6.11
C THR A 124 -7.63 20.34 -4.89
N ASP A 125 -8.70 20.87 -4.31
CA ASP A 125 -8.65 21.70 -3.11
C ASP A 125 -8.09 20.95 -1.88
N VAL A 126 -8.46 19.68 -1.72
CA VAL A 126 -7.93 18.81 -0.65
C VAL A 126 -6.45 18.53 -0.86
N ALA A 127 -6.06 18.17 -2.09
CA ALA A 127 -4.69 17.84 -2.41
C ALA A 127 -3.74 19.05 -2.30
N GLU A 128 -4.19 20.23 -2.70
CA GLU A 128 -3.41 21.46 -2.59
C GLU A 128 -3.20 21.89 -1.14
N ASP A 129 -4.26 21.84 -0.31
CA ASP A 129 -4.12 22.16 1.12
C ASP A 129 -3.17 21.17 1.82
N LEU A 130 -3.32 19.86 1.61
CA LEU A 130 -2.45 18.83 2.17
C LEU A 130 -1.00 19.02 1.68
N GLY A 131 -0.80 19.26 0.39
CA GLY A 131 0.53 19.49 -0.18
C GLY A 131 1.21 20.71 0.41
N LYS A 132 0.49 21.82 0.56
CA LYS A 132 0.99 23.06 1.18
C LYS A 132 1.37 22.84 2.66
N ARG A 133 0.56 22.11 3.42
CA ARG A 133 0.80 21.86 4.85
C ARG A 133 1.96 20.89 5.10
N TYR A 134 2.16 19.91 4.22
CA TYR A 134 3.00 18.75 4.51
C TYR A 134 4.16 18.56 3.50
N GLY A 135 4.70 19.66 2.97
CA GLY A 135 5.96 19.68 2.22
C GLY A 135 5.86 19.19 0.77
N GLY A 136 4.63 19.06 0.25
CA GLY A 136 4.35 18.63 -1.11
C GLY A 136 4.26 17.11 -1.26
N TRP A 137 3.70 16.71 -2.40
CA TRP A 137 3.55 15.33 -2.80
C TRP A 137 4.84 14.80 -3.45
N TYR A 138 5.14 13.52 -3.27
CA TYR A 138 6.13 12.87 -4.12
C TYR A 138 5.65 12.83 -5.59
N PRO A 139 6.58 12.90 -6.57
CA PRO A 139 6.19 12.95 -7.99
C PRO A 139 5.28 11.77 -8.40
N ALA A 140 5.62 10.56 -8.02
CA ALA A 140 4.79 9.39 -8.31
C ALA A 140 3.37 9.54 -7.75
N ALA A 141 3.22 9.93 -6.47
CA ALA A 141 1.92 10.14 -5.86
C ALA A 141 1.09 11.18 -6.63
N ARG A 142 1.71 12.29 -7.03
CA ARG A 142 1.04 13.29 -7.86
C ARG A 142 0.59 12.73 -9.21
N THR A 143 1.47 11.99 -9.91
CA THR A 143 1.16 11.37 -11.21
C THR A 143 -0.05 10.46 -11.12
N TYR A 144 -0.11 9.61 -10.10
CA TYR A 144 -1.24 8.68 -9.91
C TYR A 144 -2.53 9.39 -9.47
N GLY A 145 -2.44 10.46 -8.68
CA GLY A 145 -3.60 11.20 -8.18
C GLY A 145 -4.22 12.16 -9.18
N THR A 146 -3.52 12.53 -10.28
CA THR A 146 -3.94 13.60 -11.20
C THR A 146 -4.24 13.11 -12.61
N ARG A 147 -5.22 13.76 -13.25
CA ARG A 147 -5.48 13.64 -14.69
C ARG A 147 -5.86 15.02 -15.25
N ASN A 148 -5.22 15.43 -16.34
CA ASN A 148 -5.46 16.72 -17.00
C ASN A 148 -5.41 17.92 -16.03
N GLY A 149 -4.46 17.93 -15.09
CA GLY A 149 -4.28 18.99 -14.10
C GLY A 149 -5.24 18.92 -12.90
N ARG A 150 -6.25 18.07 -12.90
CA ARG A 150 -7.21 17.86 -11.81
C ARG A 150 -6.82 16.67 -10.94
N TRP A 151 -6.94 16.80 -9.62
CA TRP A 151 -6.82 15.65 -8.72
C TRP A 151 -8.11 14.83 -8.73
N ILE A 152 -8.02 13.60 -9.20
CA ILE A 152 -9.14 12.66 -9.30
C ILE A 152 -9.21 11.71 -8.10
N SER A 153 -8.18 11.69 -7.27
CA SER A 153 -8.10 10.90 -6.03
C SER A 153 -7.02 11.48 -5.11
N ILE A 154 -7.03 11.07 -3.86
CA ILE A 154 -5.96 11.37 -2.92
C ILE A 154 -5.12 10.12 -2.67
N PRO A 155 -3.83 10.11 -3.06
CA PRO A 155 -2.94 9.00 -2.71
C PRO A 155 -2.85 8.85 -1.19
N TRP A 156 -3.19 7.65 -0.70
CA TRP A 156 -3.01 7.32 0.72
C TRP A 156 -1.55 7.00 1.02
N GLY A 157 -0.87 6.37 0.09
CA GLY A 157 0.52 5.94 0.15
C GLY A 157 0.73 4.61 -0.55
N ALA A 158 1.90 4.03 -0.44
CA ALA A 158 2.20 2.75 -1.08
C ALA A 158 2.46 1.64 -0.07
N ALA A 159 1.84 0.47 -0.23
CA ALA A 159 2.36 -0.74 0.37
C ALA A 159 3.71 -1.02 -0.30
N GLY A 160 4.77 -0.60 0.41
CA GLY A 160 6.14 -0.75 -0.07
C GLY A 160 6.51 -2.22 -0.18
N ASN A 161 7.35 -2.55 -1.16
CA ASN A 161 7.87 -3.88 -1.35
C ASN A 161 9.39 -3.86 -1.27
N ALA A 162 9.97 -4.88 -0.65
CA ALA A 162 11.40 -5.05 -0.45
C ALA A 162 11.76 -6.53 -0.55
N MET A 163 13.03 -6.85 -0.60
CA MET A 163 13.50 -8.22 -0.43
C MET A 163 13.44 -8.58 1.06
N VAL A 164 12.62 -9.55 1.40
CA VAL A 164 12.43 -10.10 2.75
C VAL A 164 13.16 -11.42 2.82
N TYR A 165 14.15 -11.54 3.73
CA TYR A 165 15.00 -12.72 3.79
C TYR A 165 15.39 -13.13 5.21
N ARG A 166 15.85 -14.38 5.34
CA ARG A 166 16.42 -14.92 6.57
C ARG A 166 17.90 -14.55 6.65
N GLY A 167 18.29 -13.75 7.65
CA GLY A 167 19.67 -13.32 7.83
C GLY A 167 20.64 -14.46 8.11
N SER A 168 20.21 -15.47 8.88
CA SER A 168 21.00 -16.68 9.15
C SER A 168 21.27 -17.48 7.87
N TRP A 169 20.26 -17.64 7.01
CA TRP A 169 20.39 -18.40 5.76
C TRP A 169 21.15 -17.64 4.67
N LEU A 170 21.11 -16.31 4.70
CA LEU A 170 21.98 -15.47 3.87
C LEU A 170 23.46 -15.79 4.15
N LYS A 171 23.84 -15.82 5.46
CA LYS A 171 25.21 -16.14 5.89
C LYS A 171 25.59 -17.58 5.55
N GLU A 172 24.70 -18.53 5.77
CA GLU A 172 24.89 -19.95 5.42
C GLU A 172 25.08 -20.11 3.90
N ALA A 173 24.45 -19.26 3.08
CA ALA A 173 24.64 -19.21 1.65
C ALA A 173 25.97 -18.55 1.22
N GLY A 174 26.80 -18.09 2.17
CA GLY A 174 28.11 -17.49 1.89
C GLY A 174 28.07 -15.98 1.59
N PHE A 175 27.03 -15.27 1.98
CA PHE A 175 26.89 -13.84 1.73
C PHE A 175 26.97 -13.04 3.05
N GLU A 176 27.86 -12.06 3.12
CA GLU A 176 27.99 -11.15 4.26
C GLU A 176 26.87 -10.10 4.28
N ARG A 177 26.41 -9.69 3.09
CA ARG A 177 25.33 -8.71 2.91
C ARG A 177 24.44 -9.09 1.74
N PHE A 178 23.23 -8.54 1.74
CA PHE A 178 22.28 -8.76 0.64
C PHE A 178 22.82 -8.13 -0.66
N PRO A 179 22.72 -8.81 -1.81
CA PRO A 179 23.20 -8.29 -3.10
C PRO A 179 22.45 -7.03 -3.53
N GLU A 180 23.18 -6.08 -4.09
CA GLU A 180 22.64 -4.80 -4.55
C GLU A 180 22.21 -4.82 -6.03
N ASP A 181 22.59 -5.87 -6.78
CA ASP A 181 22.22 -6.05 -8.18
C ASP A 181 21.52 -7.37 -8.46
N THR A 182 20.86 -7.45 -9.61
CA THR A 182 20.09 -8.63 -10.02
C THR A 182 20.97 -9.87 -10.24
N ALA A 183 22.20 -9.71 -10.71
CA ALA A 183 23.11 -10.84 -10.93
C ALA A 183 23.54 -11.49 -9.59
N GLY A 184 23.82 -10.65 -8.59
CA GLY A 184 24.09 -11.11 -7.22
C GLY A 184 22.87 -11.77 -6.60
N LEU A 185 21.66 -11.21 -6.81
CA LEU A 185 20.40 -11.82 -6.36
C LEU A 185 20.25 -13.25 -6.91
N LEU A 186 20.48 -13.46 -8.21
CA LEU A 186 20.38 -14.80 -8.80
C LEU A 186 21.39 -15.78 -8.19
N LYS A 187 22.63 -15.32 -7.91
CA LYS A 187 23.65 -16.12 -7.22
C LYS A 187 23.18 -16.52 -5.81
N LEU A 188 22.62 -15.56 -5.06
CA LEU A 188 22.06 -15.82 -3.74
C LEU A 188 20.90 -16.82 -3.80
N CYS A 189 19.96 -16.66 -4.72
CA CYS A 189 18.82 -17.56 -4.88
C CYS A 189 19.25 -19.01 -5.18
N ARG A 190 20.28 -19.19 -6.04
CA ARG A 190 20.86 -20.50 -6.32
C ARG A 190 21.51 -21.12 -5.09
N ALA A 191 22.25 -20.34 -4.31
CA ALA A 191 22.89 -20.80 -3.07
C ALA A 191 21.84 -21.17 -2.01
N LEU A 192 20.81 -20.34 -1.80
CA LEU A 192 19.71 -20.64 -0.89
C LEU A 192 19.00 -21.95 -1.27
N LYS A 193 18.68 -22.14 -2.55
CA LYS A 193 18.06 -23.39 -3.01
C LYS A 193 18.95 -24.60 -2.75
N LYS A 194 20.25 -24.48 -3.04
CA LYS A 194 21.25 -25.55 -2.81
C LYS A 194 21.30 -25.96 -1.34
N ASN A 195 21.14 -25.00 -0.41
CA ASN A 195 21.13 -25.23 1.03
C ASN A 195 19.75 -25.70 1.57
N GLY A 196 18.76 -25.92 0.71
CA GLY A 196 17.43 -26.36 1.14
C GLY A 196 16.48 -25.25 1.57
N HIS A 197 16.85 -23.98 1.31
CA HIS A 197 16.09 -22.78 1.68
C HIS A 197 15.61 -22.01 0.43
N PRO A 198 14.85 -22.63 -0.48
CA PRO A 198 14.51 -22.03 -1.76
C PRO A 198 13.83 -20.67 -1.58
N PRO A 199 14.00 -19.72 -2.50
CA PRO A 199 13.16 -18.54 -2.56
C PRO A 199 11.75 -18.89 -3.06
N GLY A 200 10.80 -17.96 -2.84
CA GLY A 200 9.45 -18.09 -3.37
C GLY A 200 8.78 -16.74 -3.50
N PHE A 201 8.53 -16.30 -4.74
CA PHE A 201 7.87 -15.04 -5.05
C PHE A 201 6.46 -15.33 -5.59
N ALA A 202 5.48 -14.48 -5.25
CA ALA A 202 4.12 -14.63 -5.78
C ALA A 202 4.11 -14.38 -7.29
N LEU A 203 3.64 -15.35 -8.07
CA LEU A 203 3.61 -15.29 -9.53
C LEU A 203 2.24 -15.72 -10.11
N GLY A 204 1.22 -15.82 -9.24
CA GLY A 204 -0.19 -15.78 -9.64
C GLY A 204 -0.67 -14.34 -9.80
N ASN A 205 -1.97 -14.16 -10.03
CA ASN A 205 -2.58 -12.84 -10.18
C ASN A 205 -2.68 -12.11 -8.82
N ALA A 206 -1.53 -11.96 -8.14
CA ALA A 206 -1.40 -11.22 -6.90
C ALA A 206 -1.42 -9.71 -7.19
N VAL A 207 -2.34 -9.00 -6.54
CA VAL A 207 -2.56 -7.55 -6.77
C VAL A 207 -1.31 -6.72 -6.43
N GLY A 208 -0.69 -7.01 -5.29
CA GLY A 208 0.53 -6.35 -4.83
C GLY A 208 1.78 -7.06 -5.33
N ASP A 209 2.16 -8.13 -4.67
CA ASP A 209 3.49 -8.73 -4.81
C ASP A 209 3.79 -9.22 -6.22
N GLY A 210 2.82 -9.88 -6.89
CA GLY A 210 3.00 -10.36 -8.27
C GLY A 210 3.29 -9.21 -9.23
N ASN A 211 2.47 -8.16 -9.21
CA ASN A 211 2.67 -6.98 -10.05
C ASN A 211 3.99 -6.27 -9.73
N VAL A 212 4.31 -6.09 -8.44
CA VAL A 212 5.48 -5.30 -8.02
C VAL A 212 6.78 -5.94 -8.55
N TRP A 213 7.04 -7.21 -8.24
CA TRP A 213 8.32 -7.78 -8.60
C TRP A 213 8.47 -8.07 -10.10
N THR A 214 7.37 -8.38 -10.81
CA THR A 214 7.42 -8.63 -12.26
C THR A 214 7.65 -7.34 -13.05
N HIS A 215 7.03 -6.21 -12.66
CA HIS A 215 7.31 -4.91 -13.26
C HIS A 215 8.72 -4.41 -12.91
N TRP A 216 9.14 -4.55 -11.64
CA TRP A 216 10.52 -4.24 -11.26
C TRP A 216 11.52 -5.00 -12.14
N LEU A 217 11.31 -6.30 -12.32
CA LEU A 217 12.21 -7.11 -13.12
C LEU A 217 12.23 -6.66 -14.58
N LEU A 218 11.06 -6.47 -15.20
CA LEU A 218 10.93 -5.99 -16.57
C LEU A 218 11.67 -4.67 -16.79
N TRP A 219 11.37 -3.68 -15.97
CA TRP A 219 11.91 -2.32 -16.10
C TRP A 219 13.40 -2.23 -15.73
N SER A 220 13.84 -2.99 -14.74
CA SER A 220 15.25 -3.03 -14.35
C SER A 220 16.17 -3.59 -15.43
N HIS A 221 15.61 -4.35 -16.39
CA HIS A 221 16.30 -4.82 -17.59
C HIS A 221 16.10 -3.90 -18.81
N GLY A 222 15.27 -2.84 -18.69
CA GLY A 222 14.98 -1.89 -19.77
C GLY A 222 13.75 -2.22 -20.60
N GLY A 223 13.07 -3.35 -20.32
CA GLY A 223 11.82 -3.71 -20.99
C GLY A 223 10.69 -2.72 -20.68
N LYS A 224 9.75 -2.56 -21.60
CA LYS A 224 8.64 -1.60 -21.52
C LYS A 224 7.36 -2.24 -22.07
N LEU A 225 6.22 -1.75 -21.61
CA LEU A 225 4.93 -2.13 -22.22
C LEU A 225 4.60 -1.25 -23.43
N VAL A 226 4.90 0.03 -23.29
CA VAL A 226 4.72 1.05 -24.32
C VAL A 226 5.91 2.00 -24.33
N ASP A 227 6.12 2.69 -25.43
CA ASP A 227 7.07 3.80 -25.55
C ASP A 227 6.48 5.12 -25.00
N GLU A 228 7.21 6.22 -25.14
CA GLU A 228 6.83 7.57 -24.68
C GLU A 228 5.61 8.12 -25.44
N ASN A 229 5.28 7.55 -26.61
CA ASN A 229 4.12 7.89 -27.44
C ASN A 229 2.94 6.94 -27.20
N ASN A 230 3.01 6.09 -26.17
CA ASN A 230 2.04 5.04 -25.87
C ASN A 230 1.89 3.97 -26.96
N GLN A 231 2.89 3.79 -27.82
CA GLN A 231 2.89 2.68 -28.78
C GLN A 231 3.37 1.40 -28.12
N PRO A 232 2.80 0.22 -28.43
CA PRO A 232 3.27 -1.05 -27.90
C PRO A 232 4.76 -1.26 -28.11
N ALA A 233 5.47 -1.63 -27.06
CA ALA A 233 6.92 -1.80 -27.04
C ALA A 233 7.38 -3.03 -26.24
N VAL A 234 6.50 -4.02 -26.13
CA VAL A 234 6.75 -5.24 -25.33
C VAL A 234 7.78 -6.11 -26.01
N VAL A 235 7.68 -6.28 -27.32
CA VAL A 235 8.62 -7.12 -28.09
C VAL A 235 9.93 -6.36 -28.31
N SER A 236 10.90 -6.63 -27.42
CA SER A 236 12.23 -6.00 -27.46
C SER A 236 13.29 -6.93 -26.89
N PRO A 237 14.59 -6.73 -27.24
CA PRO A 237 15.70 -7.50 -26.66
C PRO A 237 15.77 -7.37 -25.13
N GLU A 238 15.44 -6.21 -24.58
CA GLU A 238 15.44 -5.92 -23.15
C GLU A 238 14.35 -6.72 -22.42
N THR A 239 13.17 -6.82 -23.00
CA THR A 239 12.08 -7.66 -22.47
C THR A 239 12.46 -9.13 -22.56
N GLU A 240 13.05 -9.60 -23.69
CA GLU A 240 13.52 -10.98 -23.83
C GLU A 240 14.57 -11.30 -22.75
N ALA A 241 15.55 -10.42 -22.51
CA ALA A 241 16.56 -10.57 -21.47
C ALA A 241 15.94 -10.64 -20.06
N SER A 242 14.93 -9.82 -19.79
CA SER A 242 14.18 -9.86 -18.52
C SER A 242 13.47 -11.19 -18.32
N LEU A 243 12.81 -11.72 -19.34
CA LEU A 243 12.10 -13.01 -19.26
C LEU A 243 13.06 -14.19 -19.13
N GLU A 244 14.21 -14.15 -19.80
CA GLU A 244 15.25 -15.16 -19.63
C GLU A 244 15.85 -15.14 -18.22
N PHE A 245 16.03 -13.95 -17.64
CA PHE A 245 16.43 -13.81 -16.24
C PHE A 245 15.32 -14.34 -15.30
N ALA A 246 14.06 -14.03 -15.59
CA ALA A 246 12.92 -14.55 -14.81
C ALA A 246 12.89 -16.09 -14.82
N ARG A 247 13.18 -16.74 -15.94
CA ARG A 247 13.27 -18.19 -16.07
C ARG A 247 14.35 -18.75 -15.15
N GLN A 248 15.57 -18.19 -15.19
CA GLN A 248 16.66 -18.61 -14.33
C GLN A 248 16.37 -18.39 -12.84
N LEU A 249 15.68 -17.30 -12.49
CA LEU A 249 15.27 -17.00 -11.13
C LEU A 249 14.21 -18.01 -10.66
N TYR A 250 13.20 -18.28 -11.50
CA TYR A 250 12.12 -19.21 -11.21
C TYR A 250 12.61 -20.66 -11.00
N GLU A 251 13.66 -21.09 -11.71
CA GLU A 251 14.32 -22.37 -11.47
C GLU A 251 14.81 -22.54 -10.02
N THR A 252 15.00 -21.44 -9.29
CA THR A 252 15.41 -21.45 -7.88
C THR A 252 14.22 -21.54 -6.91
N PHE A 253 13.01 -21.27 -7.35
CA PHE A 253 11.84 -21.14 -6.48
C PHE A 253 11.36 -22.49 -5.94
N ILE A 254 10.65 -22.42 -4.80
CA ILE A 254 9.81 -23.50 -4.33
C ILE A 254 8.69 -23.76 -5.37
N PRO A 255 8.27 -25.02 -5.61
CA PRO A 255 7.18 -25.30 -6.55
C PRO A 255 5.85 -24.63 -6.19
N GLY A 256 5.04 -24.32 -7.20
CA GLY A 256 3.66 -23.83 -7.06
C GLY A 256 3.50 -22.32 -6.97
N THR A 257 4.57 -21.53 -7.09
CA THR A 257 4.50 -20.06 -6.96
C THR A 257 3.68 -19.37 -8.05
N THR A 258 3.45 -20.02 -9.21
CA THR A 258 2.57 -19.50 -10.28
C THR A 258 1.10 -19.41 -9.89
N SER A 259 0.69 -20.04 -8.79
CA SER A 259 -0.66 -19.92 -8.23
C SER A 259 -0.71 -19.04 -6.97
N TRP A 260 0.42 -18.48 -6.53
CA TRP A 260 0.47 -17.71 -5.29
C TRP A 260 -0.11 -16.31 -5.47
N LEU A 261 -1.01 -15.96 -4.55
CA LEU A 261 -1.54 -14.61 -4.32
C LEU A 261 -0.78 -13.94 -3.15
N ASP A 262 -1.12 -12.69 -2.83
CA ASP A 262 -0.42 -11.83 -1.86
C ASP A 262 -0.24 -12.44 -0.44
N ALA A 263 -1.06 -13.40 -0.02
CA ALA A 263 -0.93 -14.05 1.28
C ALA A 263 -0.09 -15.33 1.28
N ASN A 264 0.24 -15.90 0.12
CA ASN A 264 0.87 -17.21 0.04
C ASN A 264 2.36 -17.19 0.42
N ASN A 265 3.10 -16.20 -0.08
CA ASN A 265 4.51 -16.01 0.28
C ASN A 265 4.67 -15.68 1.77
N ASN A 266 3.78 -14.87 2.38
CA ASN A 266 3.76 -14.64 3.83
C ASN A 266 3.67 -15.96 4.61
N LYS A 267 2.70 -16.80 4.25
CA LYS A 267 2.50 -18.11 4.89
C LYS A 267 3.71 -19.02 4.72
N ALA A 268 4.27 -19.08 3.51
CA ALA A 268 5.42 -19.93 3.20
C ALA A 268 6.68 -19.46 3.97
N PHE A 269 6.91 -18.15 4.05
CA PHE A 269 8.04 -17.56 4.76
C PHE A 269 7.94 -17.78 6.27
N LEU A 270 6.79 -17.48 6.87
CA LEU A 270 6.55 -17.67 8.30
C LEU A 270 6.61 -19.14 8.72
N ALA A 271 6.26 -20.05 7.83
CA ALA A 271 6.39 -21.50 8.03
C ALA A 271 7.82 -22.02 7.79
N GLY A 272 8.78 -21.16 7.46
CA GLY A 272 10.18 -21.57 7.20
C GLY A 272 10.36 -22.37 5.91
N LYS A 273 9.41 -22.33 4.98
CA LYS A 273 9.49 -23.06 3.72
C LYS A 273 10.31 -22.34 2.64
N ILE A 274 10.49 -21.04 2.77
CA ILE A 274 11.26 -20.20 1.85
C ILE A 274 12.21 -19.29 2.62
N GLY A 275 13.39 -19.04 2.04
CA GLY A 275 14.44 -18.21 2.63
C GLY A 275 14.41 -16.75 2.17
N LEU A 276 13.72 -16.46 1.06
CA LEU A 276 13.67 -15.16 0.41
C LEU A 276 12.37 -14.98 -0.35
N THR A 277 11.79 -13.78 -0.28
CA THR A 277 10.66 -13.34 -1.11
C THR A 277 10.72 -11.83 -1.36
N ALA A 278 10.09 -11.34 -2.42
CA ALA A 278 9.73 -9.93 -2.56
C ALA A 278 8.37 -9.71 -1.91
N ASN A 279 8.29 -8.79 -0.91
CA ASN A 279 7.07 -8.59 -0.13
C ASN A 279 7.08 -7.25 0.61
N GLY A 280 5.93 -6.86 1.12
CA GLY A 280 5.78 -5.79 2.09
C GLY A 280 6.26 -6.19 3.49
N ILE A 281 6.23 -5.22 4.43
CA ILE A 281 6.65 -5.43 5.83
C ILE A 281 5.71 -6.35 6.62
N SER A 282 4.60 -6.77 6.02
CA SER A 282 3.55 -7.59 6.66
C SER A 282 4.07 -8.91 7.23
N VAL A 283 5.06 -9.53 6.59
CA VAL A 283 5.72 -10.75 7.09
C VAL A 283 6.40 -10.48 8.44
N TYR A 284 7.19 -9.41 8.50
CA TYR A 284 7.87 -9.00 9.74
C TYR A 284 6.87 -8.58 10.82
N TYR A 285 5.84 -7.80 10.44
CA TYR A 285 4.78 -7.43 11.37
C TYR A 285 4.13 -8.65 12.02
N ALA A 286 3.74 -9.63 11.22
CA ALA A 286 3.10 -10.85 11.71
C ALA A 286 4.03 -11.64 12.66
N ALA A 287 5.31 -11.77 12.31
CA ALA A 287 6.30 -12.44 13.15
C ALA A 287 6.55 -11.70 14.47
N LYS A 288 6.71 -10.36 14.41
CA LYS A 288 6.94 -9.49 15.59
C LYS A 288 5.73 -9.49 16.52
N LYS A 289 4.52 -9.31 15.97
CA LYS A 289 3.27 -9.30 16.72
C LYS A 289 2.96 -10.66 17.35
N GLY A 290 3.20 -11.75 16.61
CA GLY A 290 3.04 -13.12 17.08
C GLY A 290 4.17 -13.60 17.99
N LYS A 291 5.19 -12.78 18.27
CA LYS A 291 6.39 -13.14 19.04
C LYS A 291 7.06 -14.43 18.53
N LEU A 292 7.04 -14.61 17.20
CA LEU A 292 7.64 -15.79 16.59
C LEU A 292 9.18 -15.69 16.64
N PRO A 293 9.90 -16.78 16.91
CA PRO A 293 11.37 -16.79 16.96
C PRO A 293 12.02 -16.27 15.68
N ILE A 294 11.39 -16.48 14.53
CA ILE A 294 11.84 -16.02 13.20
C ILE A 294 11.96 -14.49 13.13
N ALA A 295 11.23 -13.71 13.95
CA ALA A 295 11.20 -12.25 13.87
C ALA A 295 12.60 -11.61 14.00
N SER A 296 13.48 -12.16 14.84
CA SER A 296 14.85 -11.67 15.01
C SER A 296 15.70 -11.88 13.76
N ASP A 297 15.46 -12.95 13.03
CA ASP A 297 16.23 -13.35 11.85
C ASP A 297 15.72 -12.78 10.53
N ILE A 298 14.48 -12.27 10.48
CA ILE A 298 13.96 -11.56 9.32
C ILE A 298 14.74 -10.28 9.08
N GLN A 299 15.20 -10.08 7.85
CA GLN A 299 15.89 -8.89 7.37
C GLN A 299 15.23 -8.37 6.10
N HIS A 300 15.45 -7.08 5.81
CA HIS A 300 14.94 -6.44 4.60
C HIS A 300 16.07 -5.73 3.84
N ALA A 301 15.95 -5.73 2.52
CA ALA A 301 16.83 -4.98 1.63
C ALA A 301 16.00 -4.33 0.51
N ASN A 302 16.51 -3.23 -0.05
CA ASN A 302 15.91 -2.65 -1.25
C ASN A 302 15.87 -3.67 -2.39
N LEU A 303 14.99 -3.44 -3.36
CA LEU A 303 14.99 -4.21 -4.60
C LEU A 303 16.32 -3.97 -5.32
N PRO A 304 17.01 -5.03 -5.77
CA PRO A 304 18.31 -4.90 -6.45
C PRO A 304 18.22 -4.11 -7.76
N VAL A 305 19.28 -3.43 -8.10
CA VAL A 305 19.39 -2.68 -9.35
C VAL A 305 19.70 -3.64 -10.48
N GLY A 306 18.97 -3.54 -11.59
CA GLY A 306 19.22 -4.32 -12.79
C GLY A 306 20.16 -3.62 -13.79
N PRO A 307 20.29 -4.16 -15.01
CA PRO A 307 21.20 -3.63 -16.05
C PRO A 307 21.02 -2.15 -16.41
N VAL A 308 19.82 -1.58 -16.16
CA VAL A 308 19.54 -0.14 -16.36
C VAL A 308 20.40 0.76 -15.46
N GLY A 309 20.98 0.22 -14.37
CA GLY A 309 21.92 0.94 -13.50
C GLY A 309 21.29 1.93 -12.52
N ARG A 310 19.96 1.91 -12.35
CA ARG A 310 19.22 2.73 -11.39
C ARG A 310 17.98 2.00 -10.86
N PRO A 311 17.43 2.41 -9.71
CA PRO A 311 16.17 1.85 -9.21
C PRO A 311 15.03 2.04 -10.22
N MET A 312 14.28 0.97 -10.48
CA MET A 312 13.12 0.92 -11.35
C MET A 312 12.01 0.16 -10.62
N GLU A 313 11.35 0.83 -9.69
CA GLU A 313 10.49 0.16 -8.72
C GLU A 313 9.01 0.48 -8.97
N LEU A 314 8.16 -0.54 -8.91
CA LEU A 314 6.73 -0.41 -8.71
C LEU A 314 6.43 -0.75 -7.25
N HIS A 315 5.53 0.00 -6.62
CA HIS A 315 4.95 -0.36 -5.32
C HIS A 315 3.44 -0.21 -5.40
N LEU A 316 2.70 -0.96 -4.59
CA LEU A 316 1.24 -0.89 -4.61
C LEU A 316 0.77 0.42 -3.99
N LEU A 317 0.61 1.44 -4.80
CA LEU A 317 0.03 2.72 -4.39
C LEU A 317 -1.45 2.55 -4.14
N THR A 318 -1.93 3.04 -3.01
CA THR A 318 -3.35 3.03 -2.63
C THR A 318 -3.94 4.42 -2.81
N GLN A 319 -5.16 4.50 -3.30
CA GLN A 319 -5.84 5.72 -3.73
C GLN A 319 -7.19 5.87 -3.06
N MET A 320 -7.43 6.96 -2.35
CA MET A 320 -8.76 7.30 -1.83
C MET A 320 -9.56 8.01 -2.93
N MET A 321 -10.53 7.31 -3.49
CA MET A 321 -11.45 7.83 -4.50
C MET A 321 -12.73 8.31 -3.84
N GLY A 322 -13.06 9.59 -3.96
CA GLY A 322 -14.39 10.11 -3.68
C GLY A 322 -15.30 9.86 -4.89
N MET A 323 -16.38 9.12 -4.69
CA MET A 323 -17.28 8.73 -5.78
C MET A 323 -18.27 9.86 -6.12
N GLY A 324 -18.35 10.24 -7.40
CA GLY A 324 -19.15 11.37 -7.89
C GLY A 324 -20.64 11.25 -7.64
N TYR A 325 -21.16 10.03 -7.45
CA TYR A 325 -22.56 9.78 -7.08
C TYR A 325 -22.86 10.04 -5.60
N SER A 326 -21.85 10.31 -4.77
CA SER A 326 -22.06 10.60 -3.34
C SER A 326 -22.94 11.84 -3.17
N LYS A 327 -23.91 11.75 -2.28
CA LYS A 327 -24.78 12.89 -1.89
C LYS A 327 -24.06 13.87 -0.95
N TYR A 328 -22.86 13.52 -0.46
CA TYR A 328 -22.16 14.24 0.59
C TYR A 328 -20.68 14.54 0.19
N PRO A 329 -20.44 15.25 -0.94
CA PRO A 329 -19.08 15.48 -1.42
C PRO A 329 -18.19 16.25 -0.45
N LYS A 330 -18.75 17.17 0.35
CA LYS A 330 -17.99 17.90 1.38
C LYS A 330 -17.59 16.99 2.54
N ALA A 331 -18.49 16.08 2.96
CA ALA A 331 -18.18 15.09 4.00
C ALA A 331 -17.10 14.09 3.50
N VAL A 332 -17.13 13.69 2.22
CA VAL A 332 -16.08 12.90 1.59
C VAL A 332 -14.74 13.61 1.68
N LYS A 333 -14.66 14.87 1.23
CA LYS A 333 -13.45 15.70 1.30
C LYS A 333 -12.96 15.87 2.74
N SER A 334 -13.88 16.11 3.67
CA SER A 334 -13.59 16.29 5.09
C SER A 334 -12.95 15.03 5.69
N LEU A 335 -13.52 13.85 5.44
CA LEU A 335 -12.98 12.60 5.97
C LEU A 335 -11.60 12.29 5.39
N ILE A 336 -11.43 12.43 4.07
CA ILE A 336 -10.15 12.16 3.40
C ILE A 336 -9.07 13.12 3.92
N HIS A 337 -9.37 14.42 4.03
CA HIS A 337 -8.45 15.40 4.61
C HIS A 337 -8.09 15.07 6.05
N PHE A 338 -9.08 14.72 6.89
CA PHE A 338 -8.86 14.33 8.28
C PHE A 338 -7.93 13.12 8.40
N LEU A 339 -8.18 12.07 7.64
CA LEU A 339 -7.35 10.86 7.66
C LEU A 339 -5.90 11.13 7.22
N MET A 340 -5.71 12.07 6.28
CA MET A 340 -4.38 12.47 5.79
C MET A 340 -3.67 13.50 6.66
N SER A 341 -4.34 14.09 7.65
CA SER A 341 -3.69 15.06 8.54
C SER A 341 -2.67 14.37 9.45
N LYS A 342 -1.61 15.11 9.82
CA LYS A 342 -0.43 14.60 10.55
C LYS A 342 -0.81 13.85 11.83
N GLU A 343 -1.79 14.35 12.57
CA GLU A 343 -2.25 13.86 13.85
C GLU A 343 -2.97 12.49 13.76
N GLN A 344 -3.45 12.13 12.59
CA GLN A 344 -4.09 10.84 12.29
C GLN A 344 -3.14 9.92 11.53
N TYR A 345 -2.45 10.46 10.52
CA TYR A 345 -1.65 9.68 9.61
C TYR A 345 -0.37 9.11 10.26
N LEU A 346 0.41 9.94 10.99
CA LEU A 346 1.68 9.46 11.55
C LEU A 346 1.51 8.39 12.62
N PRO A 347 0.56 8.52 13.60
CA PRO A 347 0.30 7.44 14.55
C PRO A 347 -0.21 6.16 13.88
N TRP A 348 -1.03 6.28 12.82
CA TRP A 348 -1.51 5.15 12.04
C TRP A 348 -0.36 4.43 11.32
N GLN A 349 0.54 5.18 10.68
CA GLN A 349 1.72 4.64 10.04
C GLN A 349 2.65 3.93 11.05
N GLN A 350 2.80 4.50 12.25
CA GLN A 350 3.60 3.89 13.32
C GLN A 350 2.96 2.61 13.86
N ALA A 351 1.65 2.59 14.11
CA ALA A 351 0.94 1.40 14.58
C ALA A 351 1.02 0.22 13.60
N SER A 352 1.15 0.52 12.32
CA SER A 352 1.32 -0.46 11.24
C SER A 352 2.79 -0.74 10.88
N ILE A 353 3.75 -0.20 11.67
CA ILE A 353 5.21 -0.30 11.42
C ILE A 353 5.65 0.13 10.01
N GLY A 354 4.99 1.16 9.47
CA GLY A 354 5.30 1.65 8.13
C GLY A 354 4.75 0.78 7.00
N TYR A 355 3.66 0.03 7.24
CA TYR A 355 3.04 -0.82 6.22
C TYR A 355 2.68 -0.07 4.93
N ILE A 356 2.26 1.18 5.05
CA ILE A 356 2.05 2.09 3.92
C ILE A 356 3.08 3.22 4.00
N THR A 357 3.92 3.32 2.99
CA THR A 357 4.89 4.41 2.84
C THR A 357 4.15 5.68 2.43
N GLN A 358 4.52 6.79 3.05
CA GLN A 358 3.87 8.08 2.91
C GLN A 358 3.92 8.66 1.49
N PRO A 359 2.86 9.35 1.03
CA PRO A 359 2.83 10.05 -0.25
C PRO A 359 3.25 11.53 -0.13
N LEU A 360 3.24 12.10 1.09
CA LEU A 360 3.61 13.48 1.43
C LEU A 360 5.04 13.52 2.00
N LYS A 361 5.87 14.45 1.51
CA LYS A 361 7.31 14.48 1.81
C LYS A 361 7.61 14.69 3.29
N ALA A 362 6.84 15.54 3.99
CA ALA A 362 7.08 15.81 5.42
C ALA A 362 6.93 14.57 6.30
N TYR A 363 6.19 13.55 5.87
CA TYR A 363 5.94 12.34 6.65
C TYR A 363 7.10 11.32 6.58
N ALA A 364 8.09 11.55 5.72
CA ALA A 364 9.32 10.73 5.70
C ALA A 364 10.15 10.85 6.98
N SER A 365 9.91 11.88 7.80
CA SER A 365 10.54 12.06 9.12
C SER A 365 9.87 11.29 10.25
N ASN A 366 8.83 10.48 9.97
CA ASN A 366 8.19 9.66 10.99
C ASN A 366 9.21 8.71 11.64
N PRO A 367 9.33 8.69 12.98
CA PRO A 367 10.26 7.82 13.70
C PRO A 367 10.15 6.33 13.34
N VAL A 368 8.99 5.87 12.87
CA VAL A 368 8.79 4.50 12.42
C VAL A 368 9.88 4.01 11.45
N TRP A 369 10.46 4.91 10.67
CA TRP A 369 11.49 4.55 9.68
C TRP A 369 12.89 4.34 10.25
N THR A 370 13.14 4.81 11.47
CA THR A 370 14.46 4.77 12.11
C THR A 370 14.49 4.05 13.45
N GLU A 371 13.34 3.82 14.09
CA GLU A 371 13.25 3.11 15.37
C GLU A 371 13.63 1.62 15.26
N ASP A 372 13.49 1.04 14.08
CA ASP A 372 13.91 -0.33 13.76
C ASP A 372 14.54 -0.33 12.36
N PRO A 373 15.83 -0.67 12.20
CA PRO A 373 16.51 -0.67 10.90
C PRO A 373 15.81 -1.55 9.84
N LYS A 374 14.99 -2.51 10.27
CA LYS A 374 14.20 -3.35 9.37
C LYS A 374 13.08 -2.59 8.66
N HIS A 375 12.67 -1.43 9.16
CA HIS A 375 11.67 -0.58 8.52
C HIS A 375 12.29 0.33 7.43
N THR A 376 13.56 0.68 7.56
CA THR A 376 14.24 1.68 6.71
C THR A 376 14.14 1.40 5.20
N PRO A 377 14.25 0.16 4.68
CA PRO A 377 14.14 -0.11 3.25
C PRO A 377 12.82 0.33 2.62
N TYR A 378 11.75 0.43 3.42
CA TYR A 378 10.41 0.80 2.95
C TYR A 378 10.16 2.32 2.92
N ARG A 379 10.98 3.13 3.64
CA ARG A 379 10.77 4.58 3.82
C ARG A 379 10.60 5.35 2.50
N ASP A 380 11.42 5.03 1.52
CA ASP A 380 11.56 5.81 0.30
C ASP A 380 10.89 5.15 -0.93
N CYS A 381 10.05 4.14 -0.70
CA CYS A 381 9.38 3.41 -1.78
C CYS A 381 8.63 4.34 -2.74
N VAL A 382 7.79 5.27 -2.23
CA VAL A 382 7.06 6.22 -3.09
C VAL A 382 8.00 7.17 -3.84
N ALA A 383 9.14 7.53 -3.24
CA ALA A 383 10.12 8.42 -3.87
C ALA A 383 10.85 7.73 -5.06
N ARG A 384 11.00 6.40 -5.01
CA ARG A 384 11.68 5.61 -6.05
C ARG A 384 10.73 5.01 -7.09
N MET A 385 9.41 5.17 -6.92
CA MET A 385 8.43 4.60 -7.84
C MET A 385 8.54 5.15 -9.26
N VAL A 386 8.40 4.22 -10.20
CA VAL A 386 8.02 4.48 -11.59
C VAL A 386 6.54 4.15 -11.75
N SER A 387 5.81 4.89 -12.59
CA SER A 387 4.39 4.61 -12.82
C SER A 387 4.18 3.37 -13.68
N ASN A 388 3.08 2.63 -13.45
CA ASN A 388 2.77 1.45 -14.26
C ASN A 388 2.41 1.76 -15.72
N GLY A 389 2.29 3.03 -16.10
CA GLY A 389 2.23 3.46 -17.50
C GLY A 389 3.58 3.62 -18.18
N TYR A 390 4.70 3.37 -17.49
CA TYR A 390 6.05 3.57 -18.02
C TYR A 390 6.33 2.69 -19.28
N ALA A 391 6.95 3.26 -20.38
CA ALA A 391 7.49 4.63 -20.51
C ALA A 391 6.45 5.69 -20.92
N GLY A 392 5.21 5.31 -21.22
CA GLY A 392 4.14 6.22 -21.60
C GLY A 392 3.40 6.83 -20.40
N ALA A 393 2.18 7.31 -20.65
CA ALA A 393 1.37 8.00 -19.67
C ALA A 393 0.46 7.05 -18.87
N LEU A 394 0.11 7.45 -17.63
CA LEU A 394 -1.00 6.85 -16.90
C LEU A 394 -2.34 7.23 -17.55
N GLY A 395 -3.25 6.28 -17.59
CA GLY A 395 -4.59 6.50 -18.13
C GLY A 395 -5.45 5.23 -18.07
N TYR A 396 -6.55 5.24 -18.83
CA TYR A 396 -7.43 4.09 -18.93
C TYR A 396 -6.69 2.83 -19.40
N ALA A 397 -5.84 2.95 -20.43
CA ALA A 397 -5.13 1.81 -21.01
C ALA A 397 -4.14 1.17 -20.03
N SER A 398 -3.31 1.97 -19.36
CA SER A 398 -2.37 1.45 -18.35
C SER A 398 -3.10 0.76 -17.19
N ALA A 399 -4.22 1.34 -16.73
CA ALA A 399 -5.03 0.77 -15.69
C ALA A 399 -5.66 -0.59 -16.08
N GLN A 400 -6.11 -0.72 -17.34
CA GLN A 400 -6.64 -2.00 -17.85
C GLN A 400 -5.52 -3.06 -17.98
N VAL A 401 -4.35 -2.68 -18.48
CA VAL A 401 -3.19 -3.58 -18.58
C VAL A 401 -2.77 -4.12 -17.20
N MET A 402 -2.78 -3.24 -16.19
CA MET A 402 -2.50 -3.61 -14.80
C MET A 402 -3.59 -4.52 -14.23
N ALA A 403 -4.87 -4.17 -14.44
CA ALA A 403 -6.02 -4.94 -13.96
C ALA A 403 -6.08 -6.36 -14.55
N ASP A 404 -5.60 -6.51 -15.78
CA ASP A 404 -5.54 -7.78 -16.52
C ASP A 404 -4.27 -8.59 -16.25
N TYR A 405 -3.38 -8.12 -15.37
CA TYR A 405 -2.13 -8.81 -15.02
C TYR A 405 -1.27 -9.16 -16.23
N VAL A 406 -1.19 -8.28 -17.22
CA VAL A 406 -0.49 -8.58 -18.50
C VAL A 406 0.97 -8.93 -18.27
N VAL A 407 1.68 -8.15 -17.44
CA VAL A 407 3.11 -8.39 -17.12
C VAL A 407 3.28 -9.65 -16.28
N VAL A 408 2.46 -9.84 -15.25
CA VAL A 408 2.52 -11.05 -14.39
C VAL A 408 2.36 -12.31 -15.21
N ASN A 409 1.35 -12.34 -16.08
CA ASN A 409 1.09 -13.49 -16.94
C ASN A 409 2.22 -13.72 -17.95
N MET A 410 2.77 -12.67 -18.57
CA MET A 410 3.91 -12.77 -19.48
C MET A 410 5.13 -13.40 -18.78
N VAL A 411 5.45 -12.91 -17.59
CA VAL A 411 6.56 -13.44 -16.79
C VAL A 411 6.29 -14.88 -16.34
N ALA A 412 5.08 -15.18 -15.87
CA ALA A 412 4.71 -16.52 -15.40
C ALA A 412 4.79 -17.57 -16.53
N GLU A 413 4.27 -17.24 -17.71
CA GLU A 413 4.28 -18.12 -18.89
C GLU A 413 5.71 -18.39 -19.38
N ALA A 414 6.55 -17.36 -19.45
CA ALA A 414 7.95 -17.54 -19.86
C ALA A 414 8.77 -18.26 -18.79
N ALA A 415 8.62 -17.90 -17.52
CA ALA A 415 9.39 -18.48 -16.42
C ALA A 415 9.08 -19.97 -16.18
N SER A 416 7.82 -20.35 -16.30
CA SER A 416 7.39 -21.76 -16.17
C SER A 416 7.67 -22.62 -17.40
N GLY A 417 8.08 -22.02 -18.52
CA GLY A 417 8.26 -22.71 -19.79
C GLY A 417 6.95 -23.07 -20.52
N THR A 418 5.82 -22.51 -20.08
CA THR A 418 4.52 -22.67 -20.76
C THR A 418 4.56 -22.06 -22.16
N LEU A 419 5.25 -20.94 -22.29
CA LEU A 419 5.58 -20.27 -23.57
C LEU A 419 7.07 -19.95 -23.60
N THR A 420 7.63 -19.87 -24.81
CA THR A 420 8.96 -19.28 -24.98
C THR A 420 8.89 -17.77 -24.67
N PRO A 421 10.01 -17.12 -24.29
CA PRO A 421 10.03 -15.66 -24.09
C PRO A 421 9.45 -14.88 -25.26
N LYS A 422 9.77 -15.27 -26.50
CA LYS A 422 9.25 -14.64 -27.74
C LYS A 422 7.73 -14.78 -27.88
N GLU A 423 7.18 -15.93 -27.56
CA GLU A 423 5.73 -16.16 -27.62
C GLU A 423 5.01 -15.38 -26.50
N ALA A 424 5.56 -15.38 -25.28
CA ALA A 424 5.02 -14.62 -24.16
C ALA A 424 4.99 -13.12 -24.45
N MET A 425 6.08 -12.55 -25.01
CA MET A 425 6.13 -11.15 -25.45
C MET A 425 5.07 -10.82 -26.49
N LYS A 426 4.95 -11.61 -27.56
CA LYS A 426 3.94 -11.41 -28.63
C LYS A 426 2.51 -11.46 -28.09
N ARG A 427 2.23 -12.39 -27.15
CA ARG A 427 0.94 -12.50 -26.50
C ARG A 427 0.64 -11.28 -25.65
N ALA A 428 1.61 -10.83 -24.86
CA ALA A 428 1.48 -9.64 -24.01
C ALA A 428 1.28 -8.38 -24.86
N GLU A 429 2.06 -8.19 -25.92
CA GLU A 429 1.95 -7.05 -26.83
C GLU A 429 0.57 -6.98 -27.49
N LYS A 430 0.03 -8.12 -27.93
CA LYS A 430 -1.36 -8.16 -28.46
C LYS A 430 -2.40 -7.73 -27.43
N ARG A 431 -2.19 -8.04 -26.14
CA ARG A 431 -3.07 -7.59 -25.05
C ARG A 431 -2.89 -6.09 -24.77
N VAL A 432 -1.67 -5.57 -24.76
CA VAL A 432 -1.35 -4.14 -24.60
C VAL A 432 -2.00 -3.35 -25.74
N ALA A 433 -1.77 -3.74 -27.01
CA ALA A 433 -2.34 -3.06 -28.19
C ALA A 433 -3.87 -2.95 -28.15
N ARG A 434 -4.56 -3.97 -27.59
CA ARG A 434 -6.03 -3.93 -27.45
C ARG A 434 -6.49 -2.78 -26.55
N TYR A 435 -5.77 -2.48 -25.46
CA TYR A 435 -6.14 -1.40 -24.55
C TYR A 435 -5.70 -0.03 -25.03
N TYR A 436 -4.52 0.04 -25.63
CA TYR A 436 -4.00 1.28 -26.18
C TYR A 436 -4.65 1.65 -27.52
N ARG A 437 -5.38 0.70 -28.17
CA ARG A 437 -6.18 0.89 -29.39
C ARG A 437 -5.42 1.65 -30.46
N ILE A 438 -4.35 1.04 -30.90
CA ILE A 438 -3.54 1.54 -31.97
C ILE A 438 -3.81 0.69 -33.23
#